data_3d7ce3df51dfa8e4ccb0d91aaf2dba07
#
_entry.id   3d7ce3df51dfa8e4ccb0d91aaf2dba07
#
_cell.length_a   1.000
_cell.length_b   1.000
_cell.length_c   1.000
_cell.angle_alpha   90.00
_cell.angle_beta   90.00
_cell.angle_gamma   90.00
#
_symmetry.space_group_name_H-M   'P 1'
#
loop_
_entity.id
_entity.type
_entity.pdbx_description
1 polymer ?
#
loop_
_entity_poly.entity_id
_entity_poly.type
_entity_poly.pdbx_seq_one_letter_code
_entity_poly.pdbx_strand_id
1 'polypeptide(L)'
;MVLRVRDLTLEEGQKLRRIIRHGQNAIEFKRAQIVLASYQGNTPPRIAIIALASEDDIRGVMRAFNEHGMAMLRPKWGPGRPPKFTDEQRKALVNLALSRPRDLGLHYAEWFLSSLRQQAVQRGLVPSISEEWRRVILHEDEVSHQLISTWKTSPDPQFEEKKRRIDRLPRKRHNLPIVLSADEIGPIQLIPHGGEGWFSQQCPGRIPAEYNRRFGRVYYFLTLNVFHQRLFGRVYRTKNAANWLEYLKDVRAEYPRDQGVNLIWDGASNHWTAAIRQWARANKVRLFSTPTHASHLNPVECHAGDLQRLAMAGEAYTTPEAVGRVLDAAVGYHNEKRRARGKRFSDSVRKDRRRRAKTPIWLRPR
;
A
#
# COMPACT_ATOMS: atom_id res chain seq x y z
N MET A 1 46.62 -45.79 -17.18
CA MET A 1 46.32 -45.42 -15.79
C MET A 1 44.92 -44.80 -15.77
N VAL A 2 44.01 -45.32 -14.97
CA VAL A 2 42.63 -44.79 -14.92
C VAL A 2 42.66 -43.47 -14.16
N LEU A 3 42.15 -42.39 -14.73
CA LEU A 3 42.06 -41.09 -14.09
C LEU A 3 41.17 -41.19 -12.81
N ARG A 4 41.68 -40.73 -11.67
CA ARG A 4 40.97 -40.66 -10.39
C ARG A 4 41.20 -39.32 -9.73
N VAL A 5 40.28 -38.94 -8.90
CA VAL A 5 40.43 -37.79 -8.01
C VAL A 5 41.46 -38.14 -6.94
N ARG A 6 42.31 -37.16 -6.55
CA ARG A 6 43.29 -37.29 -5.46
C ARG A 6 42.59 -37.62 -4.14
N ASP A 7 43.34 -38.06 -3.18
CA ASP A 7 42.83 -38.28 -1.84
C ASP A 7 42.20 -37.00 -1.24
N LEU A 8 41.06 -37.17 -0.61
CA LEU A 8 40.31 -36.08 0.02
C LEU A 8 40.69 -35.97 1.49
N THR A 9 40.89 -34.75 1.97
CA THR A 9 40.98 -34.51 3.40
C THR A 9 39.62 -34.72 4.07
N LEU A 10 39.60 -34.95 5.38
CA LEU A 10 38.35 -35.10 6.14
C LEU A 10 37.41 -33.91 5.97
N GLU A 11 37.97 -32.67 5.99
CA GLU A 11 37.20 -31.43 5.79
C GLU A 11 36.63 -31.34 4.37
N GLU A 12 37.40 -31.69 3.33
CA GLU A 12 36.90 -31.68 1.94
C GLU A 12 35.74 -32.66 1.79
N GLY A 13 35.88 -33.87 2.33
CA GLY A 13 34.82 -34.87 2.30
C GLY A 13 33.53 -34.41 3.02
N GLN A 14 33.67 -33.74 4.16
CA GLN A 14 32.52 -33.17 4.89
C GLN A 14 31.86 -32.02 4.11
N LYS A 15 32.64 -31.12 3.52
CA LYS A 15 32.12 -30.01 2.70
C LYS A 15 31.42 -30.52 1.44
N LEU A 16 31.99 -31.51 0.73
CA LEU A 16 31.36 -32.14 -0.42
C LEU A 16 30.03 -32.80 -0.07
N ARG A 17 29.96 -33.53 1.04
CA ARG A 17 28.70 -34.13 1.55
C ARG A 17 27.65 -33.07 1.91
N ARG A 18 28.07 -31.93 2.50
CA ARG A 18 27.19 -30.81 2.82
C ARG A 18 26.60 -30.17 1.56
N ILE A 19 27.44 -29.99 0.51
CA ILE A 19 26.99 -29.47 -0.78
C ILE A 19 25.95 -30.41 -1.40
N ILE A 20 26.15 -31.71 -1.35
CA ILE A 20 25.19 -32.69 -1.88
C ILE A 20 23.88 -32.71 -1.08
N ARG A 21 23.91 -32.50 0.23
CA ARG A 21 22.68 -32.55 1.08
C ARG A 21 21.91 -31.25 1.08
N HIS A 22 22.57 -30.13 1.00
CA HIS A 22 21.99 -28.81 1.26
C HIS A 22 22.34 -27.74 0.21
N GLY A 23 23.13 -28.07 -0.83
CA GLY A 23 23.54 -27.11 -1.85
C GLY A 23 22.35 -26.71 -2.74
N GLN A 24 22.22 -25.41 -2.98
CA GLN A 24 21.18 -24.85 -3.88
C GLN A 24 21.69 -24.69 -5.32
N ASN A 25 23.00 -24.78 -5.56
CA ASN A 25 23.61 -24.60 -6.87
C ASN A 25 23.76 -25.94 -7.57
N ALA A 26 23.01 -26.13 -8.66
CA ALA A 26 23.01 -27.37 -9.41
C ALA A 26 24.41 -27.77 -9.98
N ILE A 27 25.25 -26.79 -10.34
CA ILE A 27 26.58 -27.01 -10.86
C ILE A 27 27.54 -27.49 -9.76
N GLU A 28 27.49 -26.81 -8.59
CA GLU A 28 28.30 -27.25 -7.43
C GLU A 28 27.87 -28.63 -6.95
N PHE A 29 26.58 -28.90 -6.91
CA PHE A 29 26.03 -30.21 -6.58
C PHE A 29 26.56 -31.30 -7.52
N LYS A 30 26.44 -31.09 -8.85
CA LYS A 30 26.88 -32.05 -9.84
C LYS A 30 28.39 -32.30 -9.77
N ARG A 31 29.21 -31.25 -9.62
CA ARG A 31 30.66 -31.36 -9.46
C ARG A 31 31.04 -32.08 -8.18
N ALA A 32 30.40 -31.77 -7.05
CA ALA A 32 30.61 -32.45 -5.78
C ALA A 32 30.25 -33.95 -5.85
N GLN A 33 29.20 -34.30 -6.55
CA GLN A 33 28.77 -35.68 -6.77
C GLN A 33 29.80 -36.45 -7.58
N ILE A 34 30.34 -35.87 -8.66
CA ILE A 34 31.41 -36.49 -9.50
C ILE A 34 32.65 -36.75 -8.68
N VAL A 35 33.11 -35.75 -7.89
CA VAL A 35 34.29 -35.88 -7.05
C VAL A 35 34.14 -37.00 -6.02
N LEU A 36 33.05 -37.07 -5.30
CA LEU A 36 32.80 -38.12 -4.30
C LEU A 36 32.64 -39.49 -4.95
N ALA A 37 31.97 -39.60 -6.09
CA ALA A 37 31.81 -40.85 -6.80
C ALA A 37 33.19 -41.40 -7.29
N SER A 38 34.07 -40.52 -7.76
CA SER A 38 35.44 -40.90 -8.15
C SER A 38 36.29 -41.35 -6.96
N TYR A 39 36.20 -40.60 -5.84
CA TYR A 39 36.87 -40.98 -4.59
C TYR A 39 36.41 -42.35 -4.04
N GLN A 40 35.15 -42.71 -4.25
CA GLN A 40 34.60 -44.02 -3.90
C GLN A 40 35.02 -45.15 -4.86
N GLY A 41 35.92 -44.88 -5.81
CA GLY A 41 36.50 -45.86 -6.73
C GLY A 41 35.72 -46.09 -8.02
N ASN A 42 34.63 -45.28 -8.30
CA ASN A 42 33.95 -45.39 -9.57
C ASN A 42 34.79 -44.88 -10.74
N THR A 43 34.70 -45.55 -11.86
CA THR A 43 35.40 -45.17 -13.11
C THR A 43 34.63 -44.03 -13.84
N PRO A 44 35.32 -43.22 -14.67
CA PRO A 44 34.67 -42.14 -15.42
C PRO A 44 33.44 -42.59 -16.23
N PRO A 45 33.44 -43.71 -16.97
CA PRO A 45 32.21 -44.17 -17.65
C PRO A 45 31.04 -44.44 -16.72
N ARG A 46 31.30 -45.04 -15.54
CA ARG A 46 30.23 -45.30 -14.55
C ARG A 46 29.69 -44.03 -13.93
N ILE A 47 30.57 -43.04 -13.65
CA ILE A 47 30.16 -41.73 -13.13
C ILE A 47 29.33 -40.97 -14.19
N ALA A 48 29.69 -41.09 -15.47
CA ALA A 48 28.96 -40.45 -16.57
C ALA A 48 27.50 -40.91 -16.63
N ILE A 49 27.26 -42.20 -16.44
CA ILE A 49 25.89 -42.75 -16.35
C ILE A 49 25.12 -42.18 -15.13
N ILE A 50 25.76 -42.17 -13.96
CA ILE A 50 25.13 -41.71 -12.70
C ILE A 50 24.84 -40.20 -12.73
N ALA A 51 25.79 -39.42 -13.28
CA ALA A 51 25.70 -37.96 -13.31
C ALA A 51 24.97 -37.41 -14.55
N LEU A 52 24.52 -38.29 -15.46
CA LEU A 52 23.90 -37.93 -16.75
C LEU A 52 24.73 -36.89 -17.50
N ALA A 53 26.02 -37.20 -17.71
CA ALA A 53 27.00 -36.33 -18.33
C ALA A 53 27.92 -37.11 -19.30
N SER A 54 28.63 -36.39 -20.16
CA SER A 54 29.62 -37.02 -21.00
C SER A 54 30.85 -37.47 -20.20
N GLU A 55 31.56 -38.51 -20.66
CA GLU A 55 32.80 -38.93 -20.01
C GLU A 55 33.87 -37.84 -20.01
N ASP A 56 33.91 -37.00 -21.05
CA ASP A 56 34.86 -35.90 -21.15
C ASP A 56 34.57 -34.80 -20.10
N ASP A 57 33.30 -34.49 -19.85
CA ASP A 57 32.90 -33.60 -18.74
C ASP A 57 33.35 -34.15 -17.40
N ILE A 58 33.14 -35.47 -17.17
CA ILE A 58 33.57 -36.12 -15.93
C ILE A 58 35.07 -36.02 -15.76
N ARG A 59 35.84 -36.37 -16.80
CA ARG A 59 37.31 -36.27 -16.80
C ARG A 59 37.78 -34.83 -16.60
N GLY A 60 37.07 -33.84 -17.21
CA GLY A 60 37.34 -32.44 -17.03
C GLY A 60 37.18 -31.99 -15.58
N VAL A 61 36.06 -32.36 -14.94
CA VAL A 61 35.80 -32.07 -13.52
C VAL A 61 36.83 -32.71 -12.61
N MET A 62 37.24 -33.99 -12.86
CA MET A 62 38.24 -34.70 -12.07
C MET A 62 39.62 -34.06 -12.17
N ARG A 63 40.06 -33.67 -13.39
CA ARG A 63 41.34 -32.96 -13.60
C ARG A 63 41.34 -31.62 -12.89
N ALA A 64 40.26 -30.81 -13.08
CA ALA A 64 40.13 -29.51 -12.46
C ALA A 64 40.10 -29.59 -10.93
N PHE A 65 39.52 -30.65 -10.37
CA PHE A 65 39.53 -30.85 -8.90
C PHE A 65 40.93 -31.23 -8.42
N ASN A 66 41.66 -32.09 -9.14
CA ASN A 66 43.02 -32.46 -8.78
C ASN A 66 43.97 -31.25 -8.82
N GLU A 67 43.72 -30.29 -9.71
CA GLU A 67 44.52 -29.07 -9.88
C GLU A 67 44.13 -27.96 -8.92
N HIS A 68 42.83 -27.68 -8.78
CA HIS A 68 42.34 -26.51 -8.06
C HIS A 68 41.57 -26.82 -6.76
N GLY A 69 41.38 -28.09 -6.42
CA GLY A 69 40.69 -28.53 -5.22
C GLY A 69 39.25 -28.01 -5.14
N MET A 70 38.80 -27.67 -3.93
CA MET A 70 37.44 -27.21 -3.65
C MET A 70 37.00 -25.91 -4.40
N ALA A 71 37.99 -25.09 -4.83
CA ALA A 71 37.68 -23.82 -5.53
C ALA A 71 37.02 -24.07 -6.90
N MET A 72 37.28 -25.21 -7.55
CA MET A 72 36.69 -25.52 -8.84
C MET A 72 35.20 -25.86 -8.77
N LEU A 73 34.66 -26.19 -7.60
CA LEU A 73 33.24 -26.53 -7.48
C LEU A 73 32.37 -25.35 -7.86
N ARG A 74 32.77 -24.14 -7.50
CA ARG A 74 32.02 -22.92 -7.83
C ARG A 74 32.11 -22.64 -9.34
N PRO A 75 30.98 -22.35 -10.00
CA PRO A 75 31.01 -21.94 -11.39
C PRO A 75 31.71 -20.58 -11.51
N LYS A 76 32.71 -20.50 -12.42
CA LYS A 76 33.26 -19.20 -12.82
C LYS A 76 32.32 -18.61 -13.88
N TRP A 77 31.43 -17.75 -13.47
CA TRP A 77 30.64 -17.00 -14.43
C TRP A 77 31.57 -15.98 -15.13
N GLY A 78 31.51 -15.94 -16.42
CA GLY A 78 32.15 -14.85 -17.16
C GLY A 78 31.53 -13.51 -16.86
N PRO A 79 32.17 -12.38 -17.19
CA PRO A 79 31.69 -11.05 -16.92
C PRO A 79 30.34 -10.71 -17.62
N GLY A 80 29.82 -11.65 -18.39
CA GLY A 80 28.56 -11.43 -19.15
C GLY A 80 28.73 -10.48 -20.34
N ARG A 81 27.62 -10.05 -20.91
CA ARG A 81 27.62 -9.03 -21.96
C ARG A 81 27.96 -7.67 -21.34
N PRO A 82 28.87 -6.88 -21.92
CA PRO A 82 29.17 -5.55 -21.44
C PRO A 82 27.88 -4.70 -21.26
N PRO A 83 27.80 -3.85 -20.25
CA PRO A 83 26.66 -2.96 -20.06
C PRO A 83 26.42 -2.10 -21.31
N LYS A 84 25.17 -1.96 -21.74
CA LYS A 84 24.81 -1.15 -22.93
C LYS A 84 25.04 0.34 -22.71
N PHE A 85 24.98 0.78 -21.45
CA PHE A 85 25.18 2.18 -21.05
C PHE A 85 26.26 2.24 -19.98
N THR A 86 27.12 3.25 -20.05
CA THR A 86 28.14 3.50 -19.03
C THR A 86 27.48 4.06 -17.75
N ASP A 87 28.21 4.01 -16.64
CA ASP A 87 27.72 4.54 -15.36
C ASP A 87 27.49 6.05 -15.43
N GLU A 88 28.29 6.79 -16.20
CA GLU A 88 28.12 8.22 -16.44
C GLU A 88 26.82 8.49 -17.22
N GLN A 89 26.53 7.71 -18.26
CA GLN A 89 25.30 7.81 -19.05
C GLN A 89 24.07 7.50 -18.18
N ARG A 90 24.16 6.49 -17.32
CA ARG A 90 23.07 6.13 -16.40
C ARG A 90 22.80 7.26 -15.41
N LYS A 91 23.83 7.79 -14.75
CA LYS A 91 23.73 8.93 -13.84
C LYS A 91 23.17 10.19 -14.53
N ALA A 92 23.59 10.47 -15.74
CA ALA A 92 23.08 11.62 -16.52
C ALA A 92 21.59 11.47 -16.85
N LEU A 93 21.12 10.26 -17.20
CA LEU A 93 19.71 9.96 -17.42
C LEU A 93 18.86 10.12 -16.14
N VAL A 94 19.36 9.64 -15.02
CA VAL A 94 18.71 9.79 -13.71
C VAL A 94 18.60 11.26 -13.33
N ASN A 95 19.69 12.02 -13.46
CA ASN A 95 19.70 13.46 -13.17
C ASN A 95 18.73 14.23 -14.08
N LEU A 96 18.65 13.85 -15.36
CA LEU A 96 17.68 14.42 -16.28
C LEU A 96 16.23 14.13 -15.82
N ALA A 97 15.94 12.90 -15.42
CA ALA A 97 14.62 12.51 -14.93
C ALA A 97 14.22 13.22 -13.63
N LEU A 98 15.17 13.48 -12.75
CA LEU A 98 14.95 14.19 -11.47
C LEU A 98 14.88 15.71 -11.64
N SER A 99 15.33 16.27 -12.77
CA SER A 99 15.20 17.70 -13.07
C SER A 99 13.77 18.06 -13.48
N ARG A 100 13.38 19.32 -13.28
CA ARG A 100 12.11 19.81 -13.78
C ARG A 100 12.25 20.21 -15.25
N PRO A 101 11.36 19.78 -16.17
CA PRO A 101 11.44 20.16 -17.58
C PRO A 101 11.49 21.69 -17.80
N ARG A 102 10.73 22.46 -17.01
CA ARG A 102 10.72 23.92 -17.08
C ARG A 102 12.04 24.57 -16.75
N ASP A 103 12.80 24.02 -15.80
CA ASP A 103 14.13 24.53 -15.44
C ASP A 103 15.16 24.31 -16.56
N LEU A 104 14.82 23.42 -17.50
CA LEU A 104 15.59 23.13 -18.69
C LEU A 104 15.09 23.89 -19.93
N GLY A 105 14.18 24.87 -19.75
CA GLY A 105 13.60 25.69 -20.82
C GLY A 105 12.52 25.00 -21.66
N LEU A 106 11.93 23.90 -21.15
CA LEU A 106 10.89 23.16 -21.86
C LEU A 106 9.49 23.64 -21.47
N HIS A 107 8.53 23.56 -22.38
CA HIS A 107 7.19 24.12 -22.24
C HIS A 107 6.21 23.25 -21.41
N TYR A 108 6.65 22.09 -20.95
CA TYR A 108 5.83 21.14 -20.15
C TYR A 108 6.38 21.00 -18.74
N ALA A 109 5.51 20.59 -17.80
CA ALA A 109 5.81 20.51 -16.37
C ALA A 109 6.28 19.13 -15.92
N GLU A 110 5.95 18.11 -16.68
CA GLU A 110 6.16 16.70 -16.30
C GLU A 110 6.93 15.95 -17.38
N TRP A 111 7.73 14.97 -16.93
CA TRP A 111 8.40 14.05 -17.83
C TRP A 111 7.47 12.90 -18.21
N PHE A 112 7.25 12.75 -19.54
CA PHE A 112 6.79 11.49 -20.09
C PHE A 112 7.99 10.67 -20.55
N LEU A 113 7.88 9.34 -20.59
CA LEU A 113 8.98 8.50 -21.06
C LEU A 113 9.45 8.86 -22.49
N SER A 114 8.52 9.27 -23.35
CA SER A 114 8.84 9.75 -24.71
C SER A 114 9.64 11.05 -24.71
N SER A 115 9.23 12.05 -23.92
CA SER A 115 9.92 13.34 -23.85
C SER A 115 11.28 13.22 -23.16
N LEU A 116 11.39 12.37 -22.15
CA LEU A 116 12.66 12.07 -21.50
C LEU A 116 13.67 11.43 -22.50
N ARG A 117 13.19 10.50 -23.35
CA ARG A 117 13.99 9.95 -24.46
C ARG A 117 14.50 11.03 -25.38
N GLN A 118 13.57 11.85 -25.89
CA GLN A 118 13.91 12.90 -26.85
C GLN A 118 14.99 13.80 -26.28
N GLN A 119 14.84 14.25 -25.05
CA GLN A 119 15.80 15.14 -24.39
C GLN A 119 17.15 14.46 -24.11
N ALA A 120 17.14 13.17 -23.71
CA ALA A 120 18.37 12.42 -23.48
C ALA A 120 19.22 12.31 -24.77
N VAL A 121 18.58 12.08 -25.93
CA VAL A 121 19.24 12.00 -27.23
C VAL A 121 19.66 13.40 -27.72
N GLN A 122 18.76 14.39 -27.68
CA GLN A 122 19.06 15.76 -28.12
C GLN A 122 20.22 16.41 -27.35
N ARG A 123 20.35 16.09 -26.05
CA ARG A 123 21.45 16.58 -25.21
C ARG A 123 22.71 15.73 -25.31
N GLY A 124 22.72 14.70 -26.15
CA GLY A 124 23.89 13.85 -26.37
C GLY A 124 24.23 12.96 -25.17
N LEU A 125 23.33 12.77 -24.20
CA LEU A 125 23.58 11.92 -23.04
C LEU A 125 23.71 10.46 -23.45
N VAL A 126 22.92 10.04 -24.43
CA VAL A 126 22.99 8.70 -25.04
C VAL A 126 22.71 8.81 -26.54
N PRO A 127 23.30 7.96 -27.39
CA PRO A 127 23.01 7.97 -28.82
C PRO A 127 21.59 7.48 -29.14
N SER A 128 21.09 6.52 -28.40
CA SER A 128 19.71 6.04 -28.48
C SER A 128 19.35 5.25 -27.22
N ILE A 129 18.06 5.28 -26.86
CA ILE A 129 17.54 4.50 -25.72
C ILE A 129 16.09 4.11 -25.98
N SER A 130 15.71 2.85 -25.65
CA SER A 130 14.33 2.38 -25.68
C SER A 130 13.55 2.77 -24.42
N GLU A 131 12.21 2.65 -24.45
CA GLU A 131 11.37 2.93 -23.27
C GLU A 131 11.68 1.98 -22.13
N GLU A 132 11.85 0.70 -22.44
CA GLU A 132 12.13 -0.31 -21.42
C GLU A 132 13.48 -0.07 -20.73
N TRP A 133 14.53 0.27 -21.47
CA TRP A 133 15.83 0.59 -20.85
C TRP A 133 15.78 1.82 -19.94
N ARG A 134 14.99 2.84 -20.30
CA ARG A 134 14.79 3.99 -19.40
C ARG A 134 14.12 3.56 -18.10
N ARG A 135 13.07 2.74 -18.21
CA ARG A 135 12.34 2.22 -17.06
C ARG A 135 13.26 1.38 -16.16
N VAL A 136 14.06 0.50 -16.75
CA VAL A 136 15.03 -0.33 -16.03
C VAL A 136 16.06 0.53 -15.31
N ILE A 137 16.70 1.49 -15.99
CA ILE A 137 17.74 2.36 -15.40
C ILE A 137 17.13 3.18 -14.22
N LEU A 138 15.97 3.81 -14.41
CA LEU A 138 15.35 4.59 -13.34
C LEU A 138 14.96 3.71 -12.16
N HIS A 139 14.45 2.51 -12.41
CA HIS A 139 14.06 1.59 -11.34
C HIS A 139 15.26 1.06 -10.56
N GLU A 140 16.38 0.75 -11.22
CA GLU A 140 17.61 0.30 -10.55
C GLU A 140 18.23 1.38 -9.67
N ASP A 141 18.04 2.67 -10.02
CA ASP A 141 18.44 3.83 -9.21
C ASP A 141 17.30 4.31 -8.26
N GLU A 142 16.30 3.47 -7.99
CA GLU A 142 15.16 3.73 -7.08
C GLU A 142 14.32 4.95 -7.46
N VAL A 143 14.35 5.38 -8.73
CA VAL A 143 13.55 6.48 -9.27
C VAL A 143 12.29 5.93 -9.92
N SER A 144 11.14 6.39 -9.46
CA SER A 144 9.85 6.01 -10.01
C SER A 144 8.98 7.23 -10.30
N HIS A 145 8.08 7.09 -11.27
CA HIS A 145 7.08 8.13 -11.54
C HIS A 145 6.04 8.12 -10.40
N GLN A 146 5.91 9.26 -9.70
CA GLN A 146 5.05 9.38 -8.53
C GLN A 146 4.09 10.57 -8.69
N LEU A 147 2.91 10.45 -8.08
CA LEU A 147 2.00 11.57 -7.95
C LEU A 147 2.56 12.60 -6.98
N ILE A 148 2.61 13.86 -7.41
CA ILE A 148 2.97 14.98 -6.53
C ILE A 148 1.79 15.23 -5.60
N SER A 149 1.95 14.88 -4.33
CA SER A 149 0.97 15.18 -3.30
C SER A 149 1.15 16.60 -2.80
N THR A 150 0.06 17.36 -2.70
CA THR A 150 0.10 18.66 -2.03
C THR A 150 0.13 18.45 -0.52
N TRP A 151 1.10 19.05 0.13
CA TRP A 151 1.19 19.08 1.59
C TRP A 151 0.44 20.29 2.13
N LYS A 152 -0.55 20.04 3.00
CA LYS A 152 -1.27 21.11 3.70
C LYS A 152 -0.59 21.36 5.04
N THR A 153 -0.02 22.54 5.23
CA THR A 153 0.40 23.02 6.54
C THR A 153 -0.76 23.76 7.19
N SER A 154 -0.98 23.51 8.47
CA SER A 154 -2.01 24.22 9.23
C SER A 154 -1.48 25.59 9.67
N PRO A 155 -2.16 26.69 9.40
CA PRO A 155 -1.83 28.00 9.94
C PRO A 155 -2.33 28.21 11.37
N ASP A 156 -2.92 27.20 12.00
CA ASP A 156 -3.51 27.30 13.34
C ASP A 156 -2.41 27.45 14.41
N PRO A 157 -2.32 28.56 15.14
CA PRO A 157 -1.32 28.75 16.19
C PRO A 157 -1.45 27.74 17.34
N GLN A 158 -2.62 27.12 17.51
CA GLN A 158 -2.90 26.11 18.52
C GLN A 158 -2.81 24.67 17.95
N PHE A 159 -2.17 24.46 16.79
CA PHE A 159 -2.12 23.18 16.12
C PHE A 159 -1.68 22.04 17.03
N GLU A 160 -0.52 22.19 17.68
CA GLU A 160 0.06 21.14 18.53
C GLU A 160 -0.80 20.87 19.78
N GLU A 161 -1.45 21.89 20.33
CA GLU A 161 -2.33 21.73 21.48
C GLU A 161 -3.60 20.96 21.10
N LYS A 162 -4.28 21.38 20.03
CA LYS A 162 -5.49 20.72 19.53
C LYS A 162 -5.19 19.28 19.11
N LYS A 163 -4.10 19.04 18.39
CA LYS A 163 -3.64 17.71 18.00
C LYS A 163 -3.41 16.83 19.24
N ARG A 164 -2.66 17.30 20.24
CA ARG A 164 -2.44 16.54 21.47
C ARG A 164 -3.73 16.22 22.22
N ARG A 165 -4.71 17.12 22.23
CA ARG A 165 -6.03 16.88 22.83
C ARG A 165 -6.76 15.75 22.12
N ILE A 166 -6.74 15.73 20.77
CA ILE A 166 -7.38 14.69 19.97
C ILE A 166 -6.64 13.36 20.13
N ASP A 167 -5.29 13.35 20.11
CA ASP A 167 -4.48 12.13 20.22
C ASP A 167 -4.62 11.44 21.59
N ARG A 168 -4.88 12.22 22.65
CA ARG A 168 -5.13 11.70 24.00
C ARG A 168 -6.51 11.07 24.17
N LEU A 169 -7.43 11.24 23.23
CA LEU A 169 -8.75 10.66 23.34
C LEU A 169 -8.69 9.12 23.33
N PRO A 170 -9.43 8.45 24.25
CA PRO A 170 -9.35 7.00 24.37
C PRO A 170 -9.97 6.30 23.16
N ARG A 171 -9.17 5.49 22.48
CA ARG A 171 -9.59 4.76 21.27
C ARG A 171 -9.90 3.27 21.52
N LYS A 172 -9.69 2.73 22.74
CA LYS A 172 -9.69 1.27 22.98
C LYS A 172 -10.27 0.74 24.30
N ARG A 173 -11.02 1.50 25.09
CA ARG A 173 -11.55 1.03 26.40
C ARG A 173 -13.07 1.16 26.51
N HIS A 174 -13.74 0.10 27.01
CA HIS A 174 -15.19 0.01 27.10
C HIS A 174 -15.86 1.00 28.10
N ASN A 175 -15.17 1.43 29.14
CA ASN A 175 -15.72 2.23 30.24
C ASN A 175 -15.34 3.71 30.18
N LEU A 176 -14.88 4.19 29.03
CA LEU A 176 -14.49 5.59 28.84
C LEU A 176 -15.50 6.31 27.95
N PRO A 177 -15.50 7.66 27.94
CA PRO A 177 -16.35 8.41 27.04
C PRO A 177 -16.19 7.94 25.60
N ILE A 178 -17.30 7.80 24.89
CA ILE A 178 -17.31 7.42 23.47
C ILE A 178 -16.60 8.52 22.69
N VAL A 179 -15.81 8.14 21.70
CA VAL A 179 -15.20 9.08 20.75
C VAL A 179 -15.92 8.99 19.42
N LEU A 180 -16.56 10.08 19.04
CA LEU A 180 -17.19 10.29 17.75
C LEU A 180 -16.37 11.29 16.95
N SER A 181 -16.41 11.15 15.65
CA SER A 181 -15.82 12.07 14.68
C SER A 181 -16.90 12.41 13.65
N ALA A 182 -17.21 13.67 13.46
CA ALA A 182 -18.27 14.11 12.55
C ALA A 182 -17.74 15.06 11.47
N ASP A 183 -18.33 14.97 10.29
CA ASP A 183 -18.06 15.83 9.14
C ASP A 183 -19.20 15.74 8.13
N GLU A 184 -19.17 16.55 7.06
CA GLU A 184 -20.09 16.40 5.96
C GLU A 184 -19.41 15.97 4.66
N ILE A 185 -20.12 15.16 3.88
CA ILE A 185 -19.81 14.92 2.47
C ILE A 185 -20.58 15.96 1.65
N GLY A 186 -19.88 16.80 0.92
CA GLY A 186 -20.55 17.77 0.08
C GLY A 186 -19.83 19.09 -0.13
N PRO A 187 -20.39 19.98 -0.98
CA PRO A 187 -21.70 19.85 -1.63
C PRO A 187 -21.75 18.76 -2.69
N ILE A 188 -22.74 17.86 -2.59
CA ILE A 188 -23.04 16.86 -3.59
C ILE A 188 -24.01 17.48 -4.59
N GLN A 189 -23.59 17.65 -5.83
CA GLN A 189 -24.47 18.14 -6.88
C GLN A 189 -25.46 17.05 -7.31
N LEU A 190 -26.71 17.43 -7.55
CA LEU A 190 -27.73 16.51 -8.08
C LEU A 190 -27.64 16.49 -9.61
N ILE A 191 -26.62 15.79 -10.10
CA ILE A 191 -26.27 15.63 -11.51
C ILE A 191 -25.77 14.19 -11.72
N PRO A 192 -25.60 13.73 -12.98
CA PRO A 192 -24.91 12.48 -13.25
C PRO A 192 -23.48 12.48 -12.73
N HIS A 193 -23.10 11.44 -11.99
CA HIS A 193 -21.75 11.25 -11.47
C HIS A 193 -21.02 10.21 -12.31
N GLY A 194 -19.89 10.60 -12.90
CA GLY A 194 -18.98 9.65 -13.54
C GLY A 194 -18.43 8.63 -12.54
N GLY A 195 -17.86 7.55 -13.03
CA GLY A 195 -17.30 6.50 -12.20
C GLY A 195 -16.54 5.48 -13.03
N GLU A 196 -16.10 4.40 -12.39
CA GLU A 196 -15.42 3.28 -13.01
C GLU A 196 -16.29 2.03 -12.89
N GLY A 197 -16.30 1.22 -13.94
CA GLY A 197 -17.08 -0.04 -13.96
C GLY A 197 -16.58 -0.98 -15.05
N TRP A 198 -17.10 -2.20 -15.04
CA TRP A 198 -16.82 -3.18 -16.06
C TRP A 198 -17.81 -3.04 -17.21
N PHE A 199 -17.32 -2.74 -18.41
CA PHE A 199 -18.11 -2.59 -19.63
C PHE A 199 -17.49 -3.40 -20.75
N SER A 200 -18.30 -3.76 -21.76
CA SER A 200 -17.77 -4.32 -22.98
C SER A 200 -16.85 -3.33 -23.68
N GLN A 201 -15.74 -3.80 -24.23
CA GLN A 201 -14.84 -2.94 -25.02
C GLN A 201 -15.54 -2.28 -26.22
N GLN A 202 -16.54 -2.97 -26.78
CA GLN A 202 -17.33 -2.48 -27.90
C GLN A 202 -18.45 -1.50 -27.50
N CYS A 203 -18.83 -1.51 -26.20
CA CYS A 203 -19.90 -0.67 -25.67
C CYS A 203 -19.46 -0.07 -24.33
N PRO A 204 -18.61 0.96 -24.31
CA PRO A 204 -18.16 1.63 -23.10
C PRO A 204 -19.33 2.31 -22.39
N GLY A 205 -19.33 2.25 -21.05
CA GLY A 205 -20.35 2.91 -20.23
C GLY A 205 -20.28 4.43 -20.41
N ARG A 206 -21.44 5.04 -20.66
CA ARG A 206 -21.59 6.49 -20.83
C ARG A 206 -22.85 6.97 -20.14
N ILE A 207 -22.75 8.11 -19.46
CA ILE A 207 -23.88 8.78 -18.83
C ILE A 207 -24.02 10.16 -19.48
N PRO A 208 -25.25 10.61 -19.81
CA PRO A 208 -25.47 11.94 -20.34
C PRO A 208 -24.96 13.00 -19.38
N ALA A 209 -24.14 13.93 -19.86
CA ALA A 209 -23.68 15.07 -19.05
C ALA A 209 -24.83 16.04 -18.81
N GLU A 210 -24.98 16.51 -17.56
CA GLU A 210 -25.91 17.57 -17.20
C GLU A 210 -25.12 18.84 -16.92
N TYR A 211 -25.30 19.86 -17.74
CA TYR A 211 -24.63 21.15 -17.60
C TYR A 211 -25.36 22.11 -16.66
N ASN A 212 -26.68 21.92 -16.53
CA ASN A 212 -27.54 22.77 -15.70
C ASN A 212 -27.75 22.12 -14.33
N ARG A 213 -27.31 22.78 -13.28
CA ARG A 213 -27.47 22.30 -11.89
C ARG A 213 -28.89 22.55 -11.36
N ARG A 214 -29.91 22.27 -12.18
CA ARG A 214 -31.34 22.59 -11.89
C ARG A 214 -31.90 21.88 -10.68
N PHE A 215 -31.35 20.73 -10.28
CA PHE A 215 -31.82 19.96 -9.13
C PHE A 215 -31.14 20.39 -7.82
N GLY A 216 -30.13 21.30 -7.92
CA GLY A 216 -29.42 21.83 -6.77
C GLY A 216 -28.34 20.93 -6.20
N ARG A 217 -28.15 21.03 -4.90
CA ARG A 217 -27.11 20.31 -4.16
C ARG A 217 -27.62 19.83 -2.80
N VAL A 218 -26.95 18.84 -2.24
CA VAL A 218 -27.21 18.31 -0.91
C VAL A 218 -25.92 18.11 -0.14
N TYR A 219 -26.04 17.86 1.14
CA TYR A 219 -24.96 17.52 2.06
C TYR A 219 -25.34 16.24 2.78
N TYR A 220 -24.39 15.34 2.95
CA TYR A 220 -24.59 14.14 3.74
C TYR A 220 -23.76 14.25 5.02
N PHE A 221 -24.42 14.44 6.16
CA PHE A 221 -23.76 14.49 7.45
C PHE A 221 -23.34 13.09 7.83
N LEU A 222 -22.10 12.94 8.25
CA LEU A 222 -21.48 11.65 8.53
C LEU A 222 -20.81 11.68 9.91
N THR A 223 -21.04 10.66 10.71
CA THR A 223 -20.39 10.48 12.01
C THR A 223 -19.82 9.08 12.13
N LEU A 224 -18.58 9.00 12.58
CA LEU A 224 -17.86 7.77 12.87
C LEU A 224 -17.75 7.57 14.38
N ASN A 225 -18.18 6.42 14.88
CA ASN A 225 -17.71 5.92 16.17
C ASN A 225 -16.29 5.38 16.01
N VAL A 226 -15.31 6.11 16.52
CA VAL A 226 -13.88 5.81 16.31
C VAL A 226 -13.48 4.45 16.88
N PHE A 227 -14.10 4.00 17.97
CA PHE A 227 -13.81 2.72 18.58
C PHE A 227 -14.42 1.54 17.83
N HIS A 228 -15.73 1.62 17.56
CA HIS A 228 -16.47 0.54 16.91
C HIS A 228 -16.36 0.58 15.38
N GLN A 229 -15.81 1.66 14.83
CA GLN A 229 -15.72 1.89 13.38
C GLN A 229 -17.11 1.81 12.72
N ARG A 230 -18.15 2.26 13.46
CA ARG A 230 -19.54 2.32 13.00
C ARG A 230 -19.84 3.71 12.48
N LEU A 231 -20.40 3.79 11.29
CA LEU A 231 -20.82 5.02 10.65
C LEU A 231 -22.31 5.26 10.88
N PHE A 232 -22.67 6.54 10.98
CA PHE A 232 -24.01 7.08 10.95
C PHE A 232 -24.05 8.16 9.89
N GLY A 233 -25.15 8.29 9.17
CA GLY A 233 -25.26 9.32 8.16
C GLY A 233 -26.70 9.76 7.92
N ARG A 234 -26.87 10.98 7.39
CA ARG A 234 -28.16 11.52 6.96
C ARG A 234 -27.96 12.63 5.94
N VAL A 235 -28.84 12.68 4.93
CA VAL A 235 -28.85 13.72 3.91
C VAL A 235 -29.59 14.96 4.35
N TYR A 236 -29.08 16.16 4.02
CA TYR A 236 -29.68 17.46 4.24
C TYR A 236 -29.52 18.34 2.99
N ARG A 237 -30.51 19.22 2.74
CA ARG A 237 -30.43 20.23 1.67
C ARG A 237 -29.47 21.37 1.98
N THR A 238 -29.26 21.65 3.25
CA THR A 238 -28.38 22.74 3.71
C THR A 238 -27.52 22.30 4.88
N LYS A 239 -26.30 22.81 4.98
CA LYS A 239 -25.42 22.62 6.12
C LYS A 239 -25.49 23.83 7.05
N ASN A 240 -26.48 23.89 7.90
CA ASN A 240 -26.64 24.92 8.90
C ASN A 240 -26.61 24.35 10.32
N ALA A 241 -26.51 25.23 11.30
CA ALA A 241 -26.44 24.84 12.72
C ALA A 241 -27.69 24.09 13.24
N ALA A 242 -28.85 24.40 12.69
CA ALA A 242 -30.09 23.73 13.10
C ALA A 242 -30.12 22.26 12.64
N ASN A 243 -29.80 22.02 11.38
CA ASN A 243 -29.71 20.67 10.82
C ASN A 243 -28.60 19.84 11.52
N TRP A 244 -27.45 20.47 11.82
CA TRP A 244 -26.43 19.81 12.60
C TRP A 244 -26.89 19.45 14.00
N LEU A 245 -27.57 20.35 14.69
CA LEU A 245 -28.11 20.10 16.03
C LEU A 245 -29.13 18.95 16.02
N GLU A 246 -30.00 18.92 15.02
CA GLU A 246 -30.98 17.83 14.84
C GLU A 246 -30.25 16.50 14.66
N TYR A 247 -29.34 16.44 13.70
CA TYR A 247 -28.57 15.25 13.42
C TYR A 247 -27.76 14.74 14.62
N LEU A 248 -27.09 15.64 15.34
CA LEU A 248 -26.34 15.29 16.54
C LEU A 248 -27.20 14.77 17.68
N LYS A 249 -28.45 15.24 17.80
CA LYS A 249 -29.41 14.68 18.76
C LYS A 249 -29.73 13.22 18.45
N ASP A 250 -29.94 12.89 17.16
CA ASP A 250 -30.21 11.52 16.74
C ASP A 250 -28.98 10.61 16.96
N VAL A 251 -27.82 11.07 16.58
CA VAL A 251 -26.57 10.30 16.84
C VAL A 251 -26.34 10.11 18.33
N ARG A 252 -26.62 11.12 19.15
CA ARG A 252 -26.48 11.04 20.63
C ARG A 252 -27.46 10.05 21.25
N ALA A 253 -28.66 9.93 20.69
CA ALA A 253 -29.71 9.03 21.18
C ALA A 253 -29.33 7.53 21.00
N GLU A 254 -28.40 7.20 20.11
CA GLU A 254 -27.86 5.84 19.94
C GLU A 254 -27.00 5.35 21.13
N TYR A 255 -26.73 6.22 22.11
CA TYR A 255 -25.85 5.92 23.24
C TYR A 255 -26.55 6.19 24.58
N PRO A 256 -26.22 5.44 25.65
CA PRO A 256 -26.74 5.63 26.96
C PRO A 256 -26.56 7.08 27.48
N ARG A 257 -27.54 7.63 28.17
CA ARG A 257 -27.50 9.02 28.65
C ARG A 257 -26.44 9.27 29.72
N ASP A 258 -26.08 8.27 30.49
CA ASP A 258 -25.05 8.33 31.51
C ASP A 258 -23.66 8.35 30.94
N GLN A 259 -23.47 7.80 29.75
CA GLN A 259 -22.18 7.73 29.08
C GLN A 259 -21.81 9.07 28.43
N GLY A 260 -20.60 9.57 28.73
CA GLY A 260 -20.06 10.77 28.10
C GLY A 260 -19.63 10.53 26.65
N VAL A 261 -19.70 11.57 25.84
CA VAL A 261 -19.29 11.54 24.43
C VAL A 261 -18.25 12.64 24.17
N ASN A 262 -17.15 12.30 23.52
CA ASN A 262 -16.17 13.22 22.96
C ASN A 262 -16.39 13.30 21.45
N LEU A 263 -16.76 14.47 20.95
CA LEU A 263 -17.03 14.71 19.53
C LEU A 263 -15.88 15.49 18.90
N ILE A 264 -15.17 14.88 17.97
CA ILE A 264 -14.16 15.51 17.13
C ILE A 264 -14.89 16.06 15.91
N TRP A 265 -14.65 17.33 15.59
CA TRP A 265 -15.25 17.95 14.46
C TRP A 265 -14.45 19.20 14.03
N ASP A 266 -14.69 19.75 12.85
CA ASP A 266 -13.92 20.88 12.36
C ASP A 266 -14.28 22.22 13.03
N GLY A 267 -13.52 23.25 12.71
CA GLY A 267 -13.66 24.60 13.28
C GLY A 267 -14.67 25.50 12.55
N ALA A 268 -15.54 24.96 11.67
CA ALA A 268 -16.50 25.76 10.92
C ALA A 268 -17.48 26.51 11.86
N SER A 269 -17.79 27.76 11.56
CA SER A 269 -18.58 28.63 12.45
C SER A 269 -19.98 28.09 12.76
N ASN A 270 -20.64 27.43 11.80
CA ASN A 270 -21.95 26.79 11.98
C ASN A 270 -21.91 25.62 12.98
N HIS A 271 -20.77 25.08 13.29
CA HIS A 271 -20.59 24.04 14.28
C HIS A 271 -20.46 24.56 15.71
N TRP A 272 -20.07 25.79 15.90
CA TRP A 272 -19.72 26.37 17.21
C TRP A 272 -20.74 27.40 17.72
N THR A 273 -22.01 27.25 17.34
CA THR A 273 -23.09 28.15 17.80
C THR A 273 -23.39 27.98 19.29
N ALA A 274 -23.99 29.00 19.90
CA ALA A 274 -24.39 28.96 21.31
C ALA A 274 -25.35 27.78 21.59
N ALA A 275 -26.29 27.54 20.69
CA ALA A 275 -27.29 26.47 20.81
C ALA A 275 -26.60 25.07 20.84
N ILE A 276 -25.64 24.81 19.95
CA ILE A 276 -24.90 23.53 19.93
C ILE A 276 -24.06 23.38 21.20
N ARG A 277 -23.38 24.43 21.65
CA ARG A 277 -22.60 24.39 22.89
C ARG A 277 -23.44 24.13 24.13
N GLN A 278 -24.63 24.79 24.23
CA GLN A 278 -25.59 24.58 25.32
C GLN A 278 -26.12 23.13 25.32
N TRP A 279 -26.54 22.65 24.15
CA TRP A 279 -26.99 21.27 24.00
C TRP A 279 -25.92 20.27 24.37
N ALA A 280 -24.68 20.46 23.90
CA ALA A 280 -23.57 19.58 24.19
C ALA A 280 -23.29 19.45 25.69
N ARG A 281 -23.30 20.59 26.43
CA ARG A 281 -23.14 20.59 27.90
C ARG A 281 -24.27 19.81 28.59
N ALA A 282 -25.51 20.02 28.19
CA ALA A 282 -26.69 19.36 28.76
C ALA A 282 -26.70 17.84 28.50
N ASN A 283 -26.06 17.37 27.43
CA ASN A 283 -26.07 15.98 27.00
C ASN A 283 -24.74 15.23 27.21
N LYS A 284 -23.87 15.75 28.09
CA LYS A 284 -22.52 15.16 28.39
C LYS A 284 -21.65 14.97 27.14
N VAL A 285 -21.76 15.89 26.18
CA VAL A 285 -20.93 15.90 24.96
C VAL A 285 -19.81 16.94 25.12
N ARG A 286 -18.56 16.51 24.98
CA ARG A 286 -17.40 17.39 24.92
C ARG A 286 -16.99 17.58 23.46
N LEU A 287 -16.87 18.84 23.03
CA LEU A 287 -16.52 19.19 21.66
C LEU A 287 -15.01 19.40 21.54
N PHE A 288 -14.40 18.80 20.52
CA PHE A 288 -12.98 18.90 20.19
C PHE A 288 -12.84 19.43 18.77
N SER A 289 -12.32 20.64 18.63
CA SER A 289 -12.05 21.23 17.32
C SER A 289 -10.77 20.65 16.73
N THR A 290 -10.80 20.25 15.44
CA THR A 290 -9.57 20.05 14.69
C THR A 290 -8.89 21.41 14.44
N PRO A 291 -7.55 21.44 14.28
CA PRO A 291 -6.86 22.63 13.83
C PRO A 291 -7.35 23.08 12.44
N THR A 292 -7.29 24.35 12.14
CA THR A 292 -7.63 24.90 10.83
C THR A 292 -6.78 24.24 9.74
N HIS A 293 -7.36 23.88 8.61
CA HIS A 293 -6.73 23.18 7.49
C HIS A 293 -6.09 21.80 7.85
N ALA A 294 -6.48 21.20 8.97
CA ALA A 294 -5.98 19.89 9.42
C ALA A 294 -7.07 18.83 9.43
N SER A 295 -7.82 18.73 8.35
CA SER A 295 -8.89 17.75 8.16
C SER A 295 -8.43 16.30 8.36
N HIS A 296 -7.18 16.00 8.02
CA HIS A 296 -6.57 14.69 8.25
C HIS A 296 -6.55 14.23 9.72
N LEU A 297 -6.75 15.15 10.67
CA LEU A 297 -6.95 14.83 12.09
C LEU A 297 -8.40 14.47 12.44
N ASN A 298 -9.32 14.57 11.46
CA ASN A 298 -10.72 14.17 11.63
C ASN A 298 -10.90 12.72 11.08
N PRO A 299 -11.00 11.69 11.96
CA PRO A 299 -11.01 10.29 11.51
C PRO A 299 -12.13 9.91 10.54
N VAL A 300 -13.25 10.65 10.52
CA VAL A 300 -14.38 10.36 9.63
C VAL A 300 -14.06 10.68 8.16
N GLU A 301 -13.16 11.62 7.89
CA GLU A 301 -12.86 12.06 6.50
C GLU A 301 -12.35 10.92 5.60
N CYS A 302 -11.57 9.98 6.16
CA CYS A 302 -11.09 8.85 5.38
C CYS A 302 -12.22 7.96 4.84
N HIS A 303 -13.41 8.01 5.45
CA HIS A 303 -14.59 7.25 5.01
C HIS A 303 -15.45 8.00 3.99
N ALA A 304 -15.38 9.33 3.96
CA ALA A 304 -16.23 10.15 3.09
C ALA A 304 -15.97 9.85 1.60
N GLY A 305 -14.71 9.86 1.17
CA GLY A 305 -14.34 9.55 -0.21
C GLY A 305 -14.67 8.12 -0.63
N ASP A 306 -14.50 7.16 0.27
CA ASP A 306 -14.82 5.75 0.01
C ASP A 306 -16.34 5.55 -0.15
N LEU A 307 -17.14 6.20 0.69
CA LEU A 307 -18.61 6.15 0.58
C LEU A 307 -19.11 6.77 -0.72
N GLN A 308 -18.56 7.93 -1.13
CA GLN A 308 -18.94 8.55 -2.40
C GLN A 308 -18.62 7.65 -3.60
N ARG A 309 -17.42 7.09 -3.66
CA ARG A 309 -17.04 6.17 -4.74
C ARG A 309 -17.92 4.93 -4.77
N LEU A 310 -18.20 4.36 -3.60
CA LEU A 310 -19.02 3.14 -3.49
C LEU A 310 -20.46 3.36 -3.90
N ALA A 311 -21.04 4.54 -3.55
CA ALA A 311 -22.46 4.79 -3.65
C ALA A 311 -22.86 5.53 -4.93
N MET A 312 -21.98 6.37 -5.48
CA MET A 312 -22.40 7.39 -6.46
C MET A 312 -21.83 7.19 -7.86
N ALA A 313 -20.84 6.30 -8.01
CA ALA A 313 -20.19 6.09 -9.30
C ALA A 313 -21.19 5.53 -10.35
N GLY A 314 -21.24 6.18 -11.50
CA GLY A 314 -22.02 5.70 -12.64
C GLY A 314 -23.54 5.97 -12.57
N GLU A 315 -24.00 6.83 -11.66
CA GLU A 315 -25.40 7.08 -11.42
C GLU A 315 -25.81 8.56 -11.59
N ALA A 316 -27.08 8.80 -11.90
CA ALA A 316 -27.66 10.13 -12.03
C ALA A 316 -28.70 10.39 -10.92
N TYR A 317 -28.53 11.48 -10.19
CA TYR A 317 -29.41 11.84 -9.08
C TYR A 317 -30.12 13.15 -9.36
N THR A 318 -31.43 13.17 -9.13
CA THR A 318 -32.28 14.35 -9.31
C THR A 318 -32.93 14.80 -8.00
N THR A 319 -32.90 13.96 -6.96
CA THR A 319 -33.53 14.26 -5.66
C THR A 319 -32.60 13.98 -4.48
N PRO A 320 -32.71 14.75 -3.38
CA PRO A 320 -31.96 14.49 -2.15
C PRO A 320 -32.19 13.11 -1.58
N GLU A 321 -33.43 12.63 -1.66
CA GLU A 321 -33.85 11.34 -1.10
C GLU A 321 -33.16 10.18 -1.86
N ALA A 322 -32.91 10.31 -3.17
CA ALA A 322 -32.18 9.33 -3.95
C ALA A 322 -30.72 9.25 -3.49
N VAL A 323 -30.05 10.39 -3.31
CA VAL A 323 -28.69 10.44 -2.75
C VAL A 323 -28.66 9.87 -1.33
N GLY A 324 -29.64 10.23 -0.49
CA GLY A 324 -29.76 9.69 0.87
C GLY A 324 -29.81 8.17 0.89
N ARG A 325 -30.73 7.56 0.11
CA ARG A 325 -30.88 6.09 0.04
C ARG A 325 -29.59 5.37 -0.33
N VAL A 326 -28.85 5.85 -1.34
CA VAL A 326 -27.62 5.16 -1.78
C VAL A 326 -26.47 5.32 -0.79
N LEU A 327 -26.33 6.49 -0.16
CA LEU A 327 -25.33 6.71 0.88
C LEU A 327 -25.68 5.95 2.16
N ASP A 328 -26.95 5.89 2.56
CA ASP A 328 -27.41 5.10 3.71
C ASP A 328 -27.17 3.60 3.48
N ALA A 329 -27.42 3.11 2.26
CA ALA A 329 -27.08 1.72 1.88
C ALA A 329 -25.57 1.46 1.95
N ALA A 330 -24.73 2.41 1.48
CA ALA A 330 -23.27 2.31 1.57
C ALA A 330 -22.78 2.33 3.03
N VAL A 331 -23.37 3.14 3.90
CA VAL A 331 -23.11 3.15 5.35
C VAL A 331 -23.49 1.79 5.97
N GLY A 332 -24.65 1.25 5.62
CA GLY A 332 -25.11 -0.08 6.05
C GLY A 332 -24.10 -1.16 5.66
N TYR A 333 -23.73 -1.21 4.40
CA TYR A 333 -22.71 -2.14 3.89
C TYR A 333 -21.37 -2.01 4.60
N HIS A 334 -20.90 -0.77 4.82
CA HIS A 334 -19.66 -0.53 5.56
C HIS A 334 -19.74 -1.12 6.97
N ASN A 335 -20.84 -0.85 7.68
CA ASN A 335 -21.05 -1.32 9.05
C ASN A 335 -21.10 -2.86 9.13
N GLU A 336 -21.76 -3.53 8.19
CA GLU A 336 -21.80 -4.99 8.09
C GLU A 336 -20.43 -5.61 7.82
N LYS A 337 -19.71 -5.05 6.84
CA LYS A 337 -18.37 -5.50 6.50
C LYS A 337 -17.39 -5.38 7.68
N ARG A 338 -17.50 -4.34 8.47
CA ARG A 338 -16.71 -4.14 9.69
C ARG A 338 -17.06 -5.13 10.78
N ARG A 339 -18.35 -5.42 11.00
CA ARG A 339 -18.79 -6.47 11.92
C ARG A 339 -18.23 -7.84 11.54
N ALA A 340 -18.25 -8.17 10.26
CA ALA A 340 -17.69 -9.43 9.75
C ALA A 340 -16.17 -9.51 9.94
N ARG A 341 -15.42 -8.42 9.69
CA ARG A 341 -13.98 -8.36 9.94
C ARG A 341 -13.64 -8.45 11.43
N GLY A 342 -14.39 -7.77 12.30
CA GLY A 342 -14.21 -7.85 13.74
C GLY A 342 -14.38 -9.26 14.28
N LYS A 343 -15.37 -10.02 13.81
CA LYS A 343 -15.55 -11.44 14.15
C LYS A 343 -14.36 -12.29 13.69
N ARG A 344 -13.93 -12.17 12.42
CA ARG A 344 -12.77 -12.92 11.90
C ARG A 344 -11.48 -12.59 12.63
N PHE A 345 -11.24 -11.33 12.96
CA PHE A 345 -10.07 -10.89 13.70
C PHE A 345 -10.06 -11.45 15.14
N SER A 346 -11.20 -11.41 15.84
CA SER A 346 -11.31 -11.99 17.19
C SER A 346 -11.07 -13.50 17.19
N ASP A 347 -11.56 -14.21 16.18
CA ASP A 347 -11.37 -15.66 16.04
C ASP A 347 -9.92 -16.01 15.69
N SER A 348 -9.27 -15.23 14.84
CA SER A 348 -7.85 -15.39 14.52
C SER A 348 -6.97 -15.15 15.75
N VAL A 349 -7.22 -14.08 16.50
CA VAL A 349 -6.50 -13.78 17.76
C VAL A 349 -6.72 -14.88 18.82
N ARG A 350 -7.94 -15.43 18.92
CA ARG A 350 -8.22 -16.58 19.81
C ARG A 350 -7.47 -17.83 19.37
N LYS A 351 -7.42 -18.12 18.05
CA LYS A 351 -6.64 -19.23 17.50
C LYS A 351 -5.15 -19.07 17.78
N ASP A 352 -4.61 -17.88 17.56
CA ASP A 352 -3.19 -17.57 17.83
C ASP A 352 -2.85 -17.66 19.33
N ARG A 353 -3.72 -17.18 20.23
CA ARG A 353 -3.54 -17.33 21.66
C ARG A 353 -3.56 -18.81 22.07
N ARG A 354 -4.49 -19.63 21.54
CA ARG A 354 -4.54 -21.07 21.79
C ARG A 354 -3.30 -21.78 21.25
N ARG A 355 -2.81 -21.39 20.08
CA ARG A 355 -1.58 -21.93 19.49
C ARG A 355 -0.36 -21.56 20.33
N ARG A 356 -0.23 -20.30 20.75
CA ARG A 356 0.86 -19.83 21.63
C ARG A 356 0.83 -20.51 23.00
N ALA A 357 -0.34 -20.74 23.59
CA ALA A 357 -0.47 -21.46 24.87
C ALA A 357 0.00 -22.92 24.79
N LYS A 358 -0.16 -23.56 23.62
CA LYS A 358 0.31 -24.93 23.37
C LYS A 358 1.79 -25.01 22.98
N THR A 359 2.43 -23.90 22.61
CA THR A 359 3.83 -23.86 22.19
C THR A 359 4.71 -23.55 23.40
N PRO A 360 5.68 -24.40 23.75
CA PRO A 360 6.61 -24.15 24.85
C PRO A 360 7.31 -22.79 24.69
N ILE A 361 7.60 -22.10 25.80
CA ILE A 361 8.13 -20.73 25.81
C ILE A 361 9.42 -20.62 25.00
N TRP A 362 10.28 -21.63 25.05
CA TRP A 362 11.56 -21.68 24.34
C TRP A 362 11.44 -21.91 22.81
N LEU A 363 10.27 -22.30 22.31
CA LEU A 363 9.96 -22.46 20.88
C LEU A 363 9.20 -21.26 20.28
N ARG A 364 8.89 -20.23 21.08
CA ARG A 364 8.16 -19.05 20.59
C ARG A 364 9.13 -18.12 19.88
N PRO A 365 8.83 -17.67 18.64
CA PRO A 365 9.62 -16.64 17.99
C PRO A 365 9.60 -15.38 18.84
N ARG A 366 10.77 -14.73 18.93
CA ARG A 366 10.97 -13.44 19.62
C ARG A 366 10.23 -12.31 18.92
#